data_6b9c641cf554b08417aef076804299e7
#
_entry.id   6b9c641cf554b08417aef076804299e7
#
_cell.length_a   1.000
_cell.length_b   1.000
_cell.length_c   1.000
_cell.angle_alpha   90.00
_cell.angle_beta   90.00
_cell.angle_gamma   90.00
#
_symmetry.space_group_name_H-M   'P 1'
#
loop_
_entity.id
_entity.type
_entity.pdbx_description
1 polymer ?
#
loop_
_entity_poly.entity_id
_entity_poly.type
_entity_poly.pdbx_seq_one_letter_code
_entity_poly.pdbx_strand_id
1 'polypeptide(L)'
;DNLGTRAVSEFYASGGGQFIARTAARDAFLAGNDMLYLGNIISSDAPDTYTTTTRMIDFFVQKYQEDPAFAQRVDSSAARILAMKLGLYEEFIFSNVAKSPNALNRIGTSTDVTFDVARNSATLISPDLQDLASVMPLPPQPNERMVFITDTAIIKQCSECAEQSTLAVDALQQAVLQLYGPQSGNLTANFRLTSYSLQNLQTLLDNLEIALIEEDITRADWIVLSLTDSTQGQAELISRFLRERPDLLRDKRVILFSFGAPYYFDTTTISKFTAYFALYSKQPQFIDVAARLLFQELTPVGDAPVSISGIGYELISMLTPDSDQVIPLFLDLEVVPEIPGSLTTPEPTPIPLFRIGDTIAIRTGPITDNNGHSVPDGTPVQFSMMLTGEGGGILQQFDAVTTQGVARAAFGLDKPGLLEIRATSDPALISTVLQLDVSQSGAVAVTVVVPELTEPVSPTPEPLVVVEEDGYISLEGYPRFSAWVIAMLFIVFCVWVGYAAGT
;
A
#
# COMPACT_ATOMS: atom_id res chain seq x y z
N ASP A 1 -0.74 -19.34 1.72
CA ASP A 1 -1.39 -18.64 2.81
C ASP A 1 -1.97 -19.57 3.86
N ASN A 2 -2.58 -18.98 4.91
CA ASN A 2 -3.18 -19.72 6.01
C ASN A 2 -4.59 -20.19 5.63
N LEU A 3 -4.82 -21.51 5.59
CA LEU A 3 -6.14 -22.10 5.30
C LEU A 3 -7.16 -21.92 6.45
N GLY A 4 -6.70 -21.54 7.65
CA GLY A 4 -7.57 -21.27 8.81
C GLY A 4 -8.08 -19.84 8.89
N THR A 5 -7.91 -19.02 7.83
CA THR A 5 -8.46 -17.66 7.80
C THR A 5 -9.97 -17.64 7.61
N ARG A 6 -10.60 -16.61 8.15
CA ARG A 6 -12.04 -16.39 7.98
C ARG A 6 -12.44 -16.27 6.50
N ALA A 7 -11.63 -15.60 5.68
CA ALA A 7 -11.88 -15.46 4.25
C ALA A 7 -11.97 -16.81 3.51
N VAL A 8 -11.08 -17.77 3.86
CA VAL A 8 -11.15 -19.13 3.28
C VAL A 8 -12.40 -19.86 3.74
N SER A 9 -12.73 -19.80 5.03
CA SER A 9 -13.95 -20.47 5.54
C SER A 9 -15.23 -19.87 4.94
N GLU A 10 -15.33 -18.55 4.79
CA GLU A 10 -16.45 -17.88 4.15
C GLU A 10 -16.58 -18.22 2.66
N PHE A 11 -15.46 -18.27 1.93
CA PHE A 11 -15.44 -18.66 0.52
C PHE A 11 -16.01 -20.07 0.30
N TYR A 12 -15.55 -21.05 1.08
CA TYR A 12 -16.05 -22.44 0.99
C TYR A 12 -17.46 -22.62 1.54
N ALA A 13 -17.92 -21.76 2.45
CA ALA A 13 -19.29 -21.74 2.98
C ALA A 13 -20.24 -20.89 2.10
N SER A 14 -19.74 -20.17 1.10
CA SER A 14 -20.57 -19.35 0.20
C SER A 14 -21.59 -20.21 -0.54
N GLY A 15 -22.83 -19.74 -0.59
CA GLY A 15 -23.94 -20.53 -1.17
C GLY A 15 -24.73 -21.36 -0.16
N GLY A 16 -24.56 -21.15 1.15
CA GLY A 16 -25.31 -21.85 2.22
C GLY A 16 -24.74 -23.21 2.59
N GLY A 17 -23.48 -23.50 2.17
CA GLY A 17 -22.75 -24.70 2.51
C GLY A 17 -22.07 -24.63 3.89
N GLN A 18 -21.51 -25.77 4.30
CA GLN A 18 -20.66 -25.88 5.48
C GLN A 18 -19.18 -25.83 5.07
N PHE A 19 -18.36 -25.17 5.86
CA PHE A 19 -16.91 -25.18 5.66
C PHE A 19 -16.34 -26.55 6.05
N ILE A 20 -15.90 -27.32 5.06
CA ILE A 20 -15.25 -28.64 5.26
C ILE A 20 -13.76 -28.49 4.97
N ALA A 21 -12.95 -28.42 6.01
CA ALA A 21 -11.53 -28.10 5.94
C ALA A 21 -10.73 -29.04 5.03
N ARG A 22 -11.04 -30.36 5.01
CA ARG A 22 -10.38 -31.34 4.13
C ARG A 22 -10.58 -31.06 2.63
N THR A 23 -11.72 -30.42 2.27
CA THR A 23 -11.97 -30.00 0.88
C THR A 23 -11.07 -28.84 0.49
N ALA A 24 -11.01 -27.80 1.33
CA ALA A 24 -10.11 -26.66 1.11
C ALA A 24 -8.63 -27.09 1.05
N ALA A 25 -8.21 -27.98 1.96
CA ALA A 25 -6.86 -28.51 1.96
C ALA A 25 -6.54 -29.33 0.71
N ARG A 26 -7.47 -30.19 0.26
CA ARG A 26 -7.32 -30.96 -0.99
C ARG A 26 -7.19 -30.02 -2.19
N ASP A 27 -8.06 -29.05 -2.30
CA ASP A 27 -8.09 -28.15 -3.45
C ASP A 27 -6.82 -27.27 -3.49
N ALA A 28 -6.37 -26.77 -2.34
CA ALA A 28 -5.10 -26.06 -2.22
C ALA A 28 -3.90 -26.95 -2.61
N PHE A 29 -3.88 -28.22 -2.19
CA PHE A 29 -2.84 -29.18 -2.55
C PHE A 29 -2.84 -29.48 -4.05
N LEU A 30 -4.00 -29.72 -4.64
CA LEU A 30 -4.14 -29.99 -6.07
C LEU A 30 -3.84 -28.77 -6.94
N ALA A 31 -4.04 -27.56 -6.41
CA ALA A 31 -3.66 -26.32 -7.07
C ALA A 31 -2.13 -26.10 -7.17
N GLY A 32 -1.33 -26.99 -6.58
CA GLY A 32 0.13 -26.97 -6.76
C GLY A 32 0.94 -26.71 -5.48
N ASN A 33 0.30 -26.45 -4.35
CA ASN A 33 1.01 -26.21 -3.10
C ASN A 33 1.62 -27.51 -2.56
N ASP A 34 2.91 -27.48 -2.22
CA ASP A 34 3.62 -28.63 -1.64
C ASP A 34 3.49 -28.68 -0.12
N MET A 35 3.27 -27.53 0.53
CA MET A 35 3.08 -27.39 1.96
C MET A 35 1.80 -26.59 2.23
N LEU A 36 1.03 -27.01 3.23
CA LEU A 36 -0.21 -26.35 3.64
C LEU A 36 -0.05 -25.79 5.04
N TYR A 37 -0.24 -24.49 5.20
CA TYR A 37 -0.28 -23.86 6.52
C TYR A 37 -1.74 -23.81 6.99
N LEU A 38 -2.04 -24.53 8.06
CA LEU A 38 -3.41 -24.74 8.53
C LEU A 38 -3.88 -23.69 9.53
N GLY A 39 -2.96 -23.06 10.29
CA GLY A 39 -3.31 -22.12 11.35
C GLY A 39 -4.30 -22.71 12.35
N ASN A 40 -5.25 -21.91 12.77
CA ASN A 40 -6.35 -22.32 13.67
C ASN A 40 -7.57 -22.81 12.89
N ILE A 41 -7.37 -23.67 11.89
CA ILE A 41 -8.46 -24.17 11.05
C ILE A 41 -9.43 -25.05 11.85
N ILE A 42 -10.73 -24.71 11.81
CA ILE A 42 -11.81 -25.49 12.41
C ILE A 42 -12.82 -25.78 11.31
N SER A 43 -13.07 -27.07 11.05
CA SER A 43 -14.07 -27.53 10.10
C SER A 43 -15.45 -27.59 10.75
N SER A 44 -16.50 -27.32 9.98
CA SER A 44 -17.88 -27.38 10.48
C SER A 44 -18.29 -28.78 11.00
N ASP A 45 -17.56 -29.82 10.61
CA ASP A 45 -17.79 -31.20 11.06
C ASP A 45 -16.85 -31.63 12.22
N ALA A 46 -16.09 -30.71 12.82
CA ALA A 46 -15.15 -30.98 13.91
C ALA A 46 -15.30 -29.95 15.05
N PRO A 47 -15.10 -30.36 16.32
CA PRO A 47 -15.28 -29.47 17.47
C PRO A 47 -14.08 -28.52 17.68
N ASP A 48 -12.91 -28.83 17.15
CA ASP A 48 -11.66 -28.10 17.41
C ASP A 48 -10.62 -28.28 16.29
N THR A 49 -9.53 -27.51 16.38
CA THR A 49 -8.44 -27.55 15.42
C THR A 49 -7.71 -28.89 15.39
N TYR A 50 -7.54 -29.54 16.55
CA TYR A 50 -6.83 -30.84 16.64
C TYR A 50 -7.64 -31.91 15.88
N THR A 51 -8.93 -32.04 16.18
CA THR A 51 -9.82 -33.00 15.51
C THR A 51 -9.91 -32.71 14.00
N THR A 52 -9.98 -31.43 13.61
CA THR A 52 -9.95 -31.03 12.21
C THR A 52 -8.67 -31.49 11.51
N THR A 53 -7.52 -31.23 12.12
CA THR A 53 -6.20 -31.58 11.56
C THR A 53 -6.05 -33.08 11.43
N THR A 54 -6.44 -33.86 12.46
CA THR A 54 -6.40 -35.32 12.43
C THR A 54 -7.25 -35.87 11.29
N ARG A 55 -8.49 -35.43 11.16
CA ARG A 55 -9.39 -35.84 10.06
C ARG A 55 -8.86 -35.49 8.67
N MET A 56 -8.15 -34.36 8.53
CA MET A 56 -7.49 -34.00 7.27
C MET A 56 -6.33 -34.96 6.96
N ILE A 57 -5.51 -35.27 7.95
CA ILE A 57 -4.41 -36.22 7.77
C ILE A 57 -4.96 -37.60 7.37
N ASP A 58 -5.97 -38.08 8.07
CA ASP A 58 -6.61 -39.39 7.75
C ASP A 58 -7.17 -39.39 6.32
N PHE A 59 -7.81 -38.30 5.90
CA PHE A 59 -8.31 -38.14 4.52
C PHE A 59 -7.17 -38.17 3.49
N PHE A 60 -6.05 -37.48 3.75
CA PHE A 60 -4.89 -37.50 2.85
C PHE A 60 -4.23 -38.86 2.78
N VAL A 61 -4.12 -39.58 3.92
CA VAL A 61 -3.61 -40.95 3.99
C VAL A 61 -4.51 -41.89 3.19
N GLN A 62 -5.82 -41.79 3.36
CA GLN A 62 -6.76 -42.62 2.59
C GLN A 62 -6.63 -42.36 1.08
N LYS A 63 -6.59 -41.06 0.68
CA LYS A 63 -6.42 -40.68 -0.73
C LYS A 63 -5.08 -41.18 -1.31
N TYR A 64 -4.01 -41.11 -0.55
CA TYR A 64 -2.70 -41.62 -0.95
C TYR A 64 -2.75 -43.13 -1.23
N GLN A 65 -3.53 -43.90 -0.45
CA GLN A 65 -3.67 -45.34 -0.63
C GLN A 65 -4.60 -45.74 -1.79
N GLU A 66 -5.65 -44.96 -2.02
CA GLU A 66 -6.73 -45.27 -2.99
C GLU A 66 -6.51 -44.69 -4.38
N ASP A 67 -5.78 -43.56 -4.50
CA ASP A 67 -5.64 -42.79 -5.75
C ASP A 67 -4.16 -42.70 -6.15
N PRO A 68 -3.71 -43.46 -7.15
CA PRO A 68 -2.30 -43.41 -7.61
C PRO A 68 -1.84 -42.06 -8.12
N ALA A 69 -2.73 -41.24 -8.72
CA ALA A 69 -2.35 -39.91 -9.18
C ALA A 69 -2.14 -38.94 -8.01
N PHE A 70 -2.97 -39.07 -6.97
CA PHE A 70 -2.79 -38.33 -5.73
C PHE A 70 -1.50 -38.75 -5.00
N ALA A 71 -1.22 -40.05 -4.95
CA ALA A 71 0.03 -40.57 -4.37
C ALA A 71 1.26 -40.02 -5.09
N GLN A 72 1.29 -40.05 -6.43
CA GLN A 72 2.37 -39.47 -7.22
C GLN A 72 2.56 -37.96 -6.95
N ARG A 73 1.47 -37.24 -6.76
CA ARG A 73 1.53 -35.79 -6.42
C ARG A 73 2.14 -35.58 -5.02
N VAL A 74 1.78 -36.41 -4.02
CA VAL A 74 2.35 -36.36 -2.68
C VAL A 74 3.85 -36.67 -2.73
N ASP A 75 4.26 -37.73 -3.42
CA ASP A 75 5.66 -38.13 -3.54
C ASP A 75 6.49 -37.03 -4.22
N SER A 76 5.95 -36.41 -5.25
CA SER A 76 6.60 -35.26 -5.93
C SER A 76 6.77 -34.05 -5.00
N SER A 77 5.78 -33.77 -4.16
CA SER A 77 5.86 -32.70 -3.14
C SER A 77 6.91 -33.02 -2.09
N ALA A 78 6.89 -34.26 -1.58
CA ALA A 78 7.87 -34.74 -0.59
C ALA A 78 9.30 -34.65 -1.13
N ALA A 79 9.51 -35.05 -2.38
CA ALA A 79 10.82 -34.97 -3.03
C ALA A 79 11.32 -33.50 -3.14
N ARG A 80 10.46 -32.56 -3.54
CA ARG A 80 10.82 -31.13 -3.59
C ARG A 80 11.13 -30.57 -2.21
N ILE A 81 10.34 -30.89 -1.18
CA ILE A 81 10.57 -30.46 0.20
C ILE A 81 11.90 -31.02 0.73
N LEU A 82 12.16 -32.30 0.47
CA LEU A 82 13.42 -32.92 0.91
C LEU A 82 14.63 -32.33 0.19
N ALA A 83 14.54 -32.11 -1.12
CA ALA A 83 15.60 -31.44 -1.90
C ALA A 83 15.91 -30.04 -1.34
N MET A 84 14.86 -29.25 -1.05
CA MET A 84 15.02 -27.92 -0.43
C MET A 84 15.67 -28.01 0.96
N LYS A 85 15.22 -28.93 1.80
CA LYS A 85 15.80 -29.15 3.15
C LYS A 85 17.26 -29.56 3.08
N LEU A 86 17.64 -30.45 2.16
CA LEU A 86 19.03 -30.81 1.96
C LEU A 86 19.90 -29.65 1.50
N GLY A 87 19.36 -28.75 0.66
CA GLY A 87 20.06 -27.55 0.23
C GLY A 87 20.24 -26.47 1.31
N LEU A 88 19.47 -26.51 2.41
CA LEU A 88 19.59 -25.59 3.54
C LEU A 88 20.77 -25.93 4.48
N TYR A 89 21.33 -27.12 4.42
CA TYR A 89 22.37 -27.60 5.32
C TYR A 89 23.54 -28.17 4.51
N GLU A 90 24.77 -27.76 4.85
CA GLU A 90 25.98 -28.35 4.24
C GLU A 90 26.03 -29.88 4.45
N GLU A 91 25.63 -30.30 5.64
CA GLU A 91 25.43 -31.74 6.00
C GLU A 91 24.10 -31.90 6.73
N PHE A 92 23.27 -32.84 6.28
CA PHE A 92 21.98 -33.15 6.90
C PHE A 92 22.16 -34.11 8.08
N ILE A 93 22.79 -33.61 9.15
CA ILE A 93 23.03 -34.34 10.42
C ILE A 93 22.25 -33.67 11.55
N PHE A 94 21.99 -34.44 12.62
CA PHE A 94 21.15 -33.97 13.73
C PHE A 94 21.66 -32.68 14.36
N SER A 95 22.97 -32.52 14.56
CA SER A 95 23.55 -31.28 15.14
C SER A 95 23.36 -30.02 14.29
N ASN A 96 23.23 -30.16 12.97
CA ASN A 96 23.01 -29.03 12.05
C ASN A 96 21.53 -28.71 11.95
N VAL A 97 20.66 -29.70 12.04
CA VAL A 97 19.19 -29.55 11.93
C VAL A 97 18.58 -29.14 13.27
N ALA A 98 18.95 -29.80 14.36
CA ALA A 98 18.48 -29.49 15.71
C ALA A 98 19.38 -28.41 16.34
N LYS A 99 18.96 -27.15 16.28
CA LYS A 99 19.71 -26.05 16.89
C LYS A 99 19.72 -26.14 18.41
N SER A 100 20.84 -25.71 19.02
CA SER A 100 20.97 -25.59 20.48
C SER A 100 19.90 -24.64 21.04
N PRO A 101 19.35 -24.89 22.26
CA PRO A 101 18.46 -23.95 22.94
C PRO A 101 18.99 -22.51 23.01
N ASN A 102 20.32 -22.33 23.07
CA ASN A 102 20.96 -21.03 23.05
C ASN A 102 20.75 -20.25 21.72
N ALA A 103 20.42 -20.93 20.64
CA ALA A 103 20.08 -20.28 19.38
C ALA A 103 18.79 -19.44 19.48
N LEU A 104 17.89 -19.78 20.39
CA LEU A 104 16.66 -19.03 20.67
C LEU A 104 16.97 -17.62 21.20
N ASN A 105 18.09 -17.44 21.92
CA ASN A 105 18.50 -16.13 22.43
C ASN A 105 18.84 -15.12 21.33
N ARG A 106 19.02 -15.59 20.11
CA ARG A 106 19.29 -14.74 18.94
C ARG A 106 18.02 -14.35 18.17
N ILE A 107 16.89 -14.97 18.48
CA ILE A 107 15.61 -14.65 17.85
C ILE A 107 15.11 -13.33 18.41
N GLY A 108 14.68 -12.43 17.51
CA GLY A 108 14.14 -11.13 17.88
C GLY A 108 15.21 -10.07 18.24
N THR A 109 16.50 -10.34 17.99
CA THR A 109 17.59 -9.37 18.26
C THR A 109 17.85 -8.41 17.09
N SER A 110 17.25 -8.62 15.92
CA SER A 110 17.40 -7.77 14.72
C SER A 110 16.46 -6.55 14.78
N THR A 111 16.60 -5.75 15.84
CA THR A 111 15.77 -4.57 16.08
C THR A 111 15.94 -3.50 15.01
N ASP A 112 17.15 -3.34 14.48
CA ASP A 112 17.46 -2.36 13.45
C ASP A 112 16.74 -2.67 12.13
N VAL A 113 16.75 -3.94 11.70
CA VAL A 113 16.01 -4.39 10.51
C VAL A 113 14.51 -4.14 10.69
N THR A 114 13.96 -4.47 11.88
CA THR A 114 12.54 -4.24 12.15
C THR A 114 12.20 -2.76 12.18
N PHE A 115 13.10 -1.91 12.70
CA PHE A 115 12.93 -0.46 12.66
C PHE A 115 12.97 0.09 11.24
N ASP A 116 13.90 -0.38 10.39
CA ASP A 116 13.98 0.03 8.99
C ASP A 116 12.71 -0.37 8.22
N VAL A 117 12.19 -1.58 8.46
CA VAL A 117 10.90 -2.00 7.90
C VAL A 117 9.77 -1.09 8.38
N ALA A 118 9.68 -0.82 9.69
CA ALA A 118 8.64 0.04 10.26
C ALA A 118 8.68 1.46 9.67
N ARG A 119 9.88 2.04 9.54
CA ARG A 119 10.09 3.38 8.98
C ARG A 119 9.69 3.45 7.51
N ASN A 120 10.11 2.47 6.72
CA ASN A 120 9.89 2.49 5.27
C ASN A 120 8.48 2.03 4.87
N SER A 121 7.76 1.31 5.75
CA SER A 121 6.36 0.92 5.52
C SER A 121 5.35 1.93 6.04
N ALA A 122 5.77 2.92 6.84
CA ALA A 122 4.86 3.91 7.41
C ALA A 122 4.20 4.74 6.30
N THR A 123 2.88 4.67 6.23
CA THR A 123 2.06 5.25 5.16
C THR A 123 1.20 6.39 5.69
N LEU A 124 1.17 7.52 4.99
CA LEU A 124 0.18 8.57 5.22
C LEU A 124 -1.07 8.27 4.39
N ILE A 125 -2.20 8.05 5.07
CA ILE A 125 -3.48 7.77 4.42
C ILE A 125 -4.21 9.07 4.09
N SER A 126 -4.13 10.05 4.96
CA SER A 126 -4.76 11.38 4.80
C SER A 126 -4.08 12.38 5.74
N PRO A 127 -3.89 13.64 5.31
CA PRO A 127 -4.09 14.18 3.97
C PRO A 127 -3.01 13.71 2.99
N ASP A 128 -2.93 14.30 1.79
CA ASP A 128 -1.78 14.11 0.91
C ASP A 128 -0.50 14.66 1.54
N LEU A 129 0.65 14.09 1.18
CA LEU A 129 1.94 14.47 1.78
C LEU A 129 2.26 15.97 1.61
N GLN A 130 1.82 16.57 0.49
CA GLN A 130 2.00 18.00 0.22
C GLN A 130 1.19 18.88 1.18
N ASP A 131 0.02 18.40 1.60
CA ASP A 131 -0.90 19.12 2.48
C ASP A 131 -0.60 18.90 3.97
N LEU A 132 0.17 17.85 4.30
CA LEU A 132 0.48 17.51 5.70
C LEU A 132 1.12 18.68 6.44
N ALA A 133 2.05 19.39 5.82
CA ALA A 133 2.71 20.55 6.41
C ALA A 133 1.76 21.73 6.68
N SER A 134 0.63 21.83 5.96
CA SER A 134 -0.38 22.86 6.16
C SER A 134 -1.27 22.59 7.37
N VAL A 135 -1.62 21.32 7.62
CA VAL A 135 -2.49 20.89 8.73
C VAL A 135 -1.70 20.58 10.01
N MET A 136 -0.43 20.19 9.86
CA MET A 136 0.52 19.93 10.95
C MET A 136 1.80 20.75 10.75
N PRO A 137 1.76 22.08 10.85
CA PRO A 137 2.92 22.93 10.59
C PRO A 137 4.04 22.78 11.63
N LEU A 138 3.69 22.36 12.84
CA LEU A 138 4.62 22.18 13.97
C LEU A 138 4.33 20.88 14.72
N PRO A 139 5.37 20.22 15.23
CA PRO A 139 5.21 19.09 16.14
C PRO A 139 4.60 19.52 17.46
N PRO A 140 4.15 18.58 18.33
CA PRO A 140 3.67 18.89 19.66
C PRO A 140 4.65 19.74 20.46
N GLN A 141 4.16 20.85 21.02
CA GLN A 141 4.97 21.80 21.78
C GLN A 141 5.05 21.42 23.27
N PRO A 142 6.11 21.85 24.01
CA PRO A 142 6.30 21.46 25.41
C PRO A 142 5.18 21.88 26.38
N ASN A 143 4.37 22.87 26.01
CA ASN A 143 3.22 23.34 26.81
C ASN A 143 1.90 22.66 26.39
N GLU A 144 1.86 21.94 25.29
CA GLU A 144 0.66 21.26 24.82
C GLU A 144 0.39 19.94 25.55
N ARG A 145 -0.88 19.58 25.62
CA ARG A 145 -1.37 18.34 26.24
C ARG A 145 -1.80 17.35 25.19
N MET A 146 -1.47 16.09 25.39
CA MET A 146 -1.85 14.99 24.50
C MET A 146 -2.67 13.96 25.26
N VAL A 147 -3.79 13.56 24.67
CA VAL A 147 -4.61 12.44 25.13
C VAL A 147 -4.48 11.31 24.12
N PHE A 148 -4.03 10.16 24.59
CA PHE A 148 -3.94 8.93 23.80
C PHE A 148 -5.16 8.07 24.08
N ILE A 149 -5.82 7.58 23.04
CA ILE A 149 -6.96 6.67 23.16
C ILE A 149 -6.64 5.42 22.35
N THR A 150 -6.41 4.31 23.06
CA THR A 150 -5.81 3.11 22.49
C THR A 150 -6.82 1.97 22.42
N ASP A 151 -6.84 1.28 21.27
CA ASP A 151 -7.48 -0.01 21.12
C ASP A 151 -6.75 -1.07 21.93
N THR A 152 -7.40 -1.52 23.02
CA THR A 152 -6.88 -2.51 23.96
C THR A 152 -7.66 -3.81 23.91
N ALA A 153 -8.22 -4.16 22.76
CA ALA A 153 -8.99 -5.38 22.60
C ALA A 153 -8.20 -6.61 23.11
N ILE A 154 -8.88 -7.42 23.90
CA ILE A 154 -8.28 -8.58 24.55
C ILE A 154 -8.32 -9.75 23.58
N ILE A 155 -7.19 -10.41 23.41
CA ILE A 155 -7.08 -11.65 22.63
C ILE A 155 -6.58 -12.80 23.50
N LYS A 156 -7.01 -14.02 23.17
CA LYS A 156 -6.43 -15.27 23.66
C LYS A 156 -5.73 -15.97 22.51
N GLN A 157 -4.47 -16.29 22.67
CA GLN A 157 -3.72 -17.03 21.63
C GLN A 157 -4.09 -18.51 21.59
N CYS A 158 -4.59 -19.06 22.71
CA CYS A 158 -5.14 -20.41 22.81
C CYS A 158 -6.16 -20.47 23.94
N SER A 159 -6.93 -21.58 24.03
CA SER A 159 -7.98 -21.77 25.07
C SER A 159 -7.44 -21.68 26.50
N GLU A 160 -6.21 -22.15 26.72
CA GLU A 160 -5.52 -22.20 28.00
C GLU A 160 -4.61 -21.00 28.25
N CYS A 161 -4.40 -20.15 27.22
CA CYS A 161 -3.53 -18.99 27.32
C CYS A 161 -4.16 -17.89 28.17
N ALA A 162 -3.30 -17.11 28.85
CA ALA A 162 -3.74 -15.88 29.50
C ALA A 162 -4.24 -14.86 28.48
N GLU A 163 -5.22 -14.08 28.88
CA GLU A 163 -5.72 -12.95 28.12
C GLU A 163 -4.62 -11.89 28.00
N GLN A 164 -4.45 -11.34 26.80
CA GLN A 164 -3.48 -10.28 26.53
C GLN A 164 -4.17 -9.15 25.76
N SER A 165 -3.89 -7.90 26.13
CA SER A 165 -4.30 -6.78 25.31
C SER A 165 -3.50 -6.74 24.00
N THR A 166 -4.15 -6.38 22.92
CA THR A 166 -3.51 -6.27 21.59
C THR A 166 -2.42 -5.20 21.60
N LEU A 167 -2.67 -4.11 22.35
CA LEU A 167 -1.76 -3.00 22.54
C LEU A 167 -1.94 -2.49 23.99
N ALA A 168 -0.87 -2.12 24.69
CA ALA A 168 -0.99 -1.53 26.01
C ALA A 168 -1.65 -0.14 25.93
N VAL A 169 -2.48 0.18 26.91
CA VAL A 169 -3.22 1.48 26.97
C VAL A 169 -2.29 2.67 26.75
N ASP A 170 -1.12 2.63 27.37
CA ASP A 170 -0.13 3.70 27.40
C ASP A 170 1.07 3.46 26.47
N ALA A 171 1.00 2.48 25.56
CA ALA A 171 2.13 2.10 24.70
C ALA A 171 2.73 3.29 23.95
N LEU A 172 1.89 4.10 23.29
CA LEU A 172 2.36 5.26 22.53
C LEU A 172 2.80 6.40 23.48
N GLN A 173 2.14 6.59 24.62
CA GLN A 173 2.57 7.55 25.65
C GLN A 173 3.98 7.21 26.16
N GLN A 174 4.26 5.94 26.43
CA GLN A 174 5.58 5.50 26.90
C GLN A 174 6.66 5.69 25.82
N ALA A 175 6.35 5.40 24.56
CA ALA A 175 7.27 5.67 23.44
C ALA A 175 7.58 7.17 23.32
N VAL A 176 6.56 8.03 23.42
CA VAL A 176 6.73 9.49 23.42
C VAL A 176 7.59 9.95 24.60
N LEU A 177 7.34 9.44 25.80
CA LEU A 177 8.16 9.79 26.98
C LEU A 177 9.59 9.30 26.86
N GLN A 178 9.82 8.13 26.30
CA GLN A 178 11.15 7.59 26.09
C GLN A 178 11.96 8.41 25.07
N LEU A 179 11.33 8.89 24.01
CA LEU A 179 12.01 9.63 22.94
C LEU A 179 12.09 11.14 23.22
N TYR A 180 11.05 11.73 23.80
CA TYR A 180 10.87 13.18 23.89
C TYR A 180 10.60 13.69 25.32
N GLY A 181 10.61 12.79 26.29
CA GLY A 181 10.39 13.12 27.71
C GLY A 181 11.57 13.83 28.38
N PRO A 182 11.47 14.07 29.68
CA PRO A 182 12.46 14.83 30.43
C PRO A 182 13.89 14.28 30.43
N GLN A 183 14.03 12.96 30.11
CA GLN A 183 15.33 12.30 30.02
C GLN A 183 15.88 12.26 28.57
N SER A 184 15.07 12.67 27.58
CA SER A 184 15.38 12.54 26.15
C SER A 184 14.91 13.76 25.37
N GLY A 185 15.53 14.91 25.57
CA GLY A 185 15.23 16.14 24.82
C GLY A 185 14.25 17.09 25.48
N ASN A 186 13.47 16.68 26.48
CA ASN A 186 12.56 17.52 27.29
C ASN A 186 11.51 18.31 26.47
N LEU A 187 11.01 17.68 25.38
CA LEU A 187 9.97 18.25 24.53
C LEU A 187 8.57 18.04 25.09
N THR A 188 8.39 17.12 26.02
CA THR A 188 7.12 16.90 26.73
C THR A 188 7.35 16.41 28.16
N ALA A 189 6.32 16.47 29.00
CA ALA A 189 6.39 16.03 30.39
C ALA A 189 5.25 15.06 30.71
N ASN A 190 5.49 14.11 31.61
CA ASN A 190 4.52 13.05 31.95
C ASN A 190 3.14 13.61 32.36
N PHE A 191 3.08 14.70 33.12
CA PHE A 191 1.81 15.31 33.56
C PHE A 191 0.99 15.98 32.44
N ARG A 192 1.51 16.02 31.22
CA ARG A 192 0.83 16.55 30.05
C ARG A 192 0.27 15.45 29.14
N LEU A 193 0.57 14.21 29.46
CA LEU A 193 0.19 13.04 28.69
C LEU A 193 -0.76 12.18 29.50
N THR A 194 -1.90 11.81 28.94
CA THR A 194 -2.84 10.88 29.55
C THR A 194 -3.27 9.83 28.54
N SER A 195 -3.48 8.60 29.01
CA SER A 195 -3.87 7.48 28.17
C SER A 195 -5.17 6.84 28.65
N TYR A 196 -6.04 6.56 27.70
CA TYR A 196 -7.33 5.89 27.89
C TYR A 196 -7.50 4.75 26.89
N SER A 197 -8.35 3.79 27.23
CA SER A 197 -8.74 2.75 26.28
C SER A 197 -9.94 3.19 25.43
N LEU A 198 -10.19 2.51 24.31
CA LEU A 198 -11.43 2.68 23.55
C LEU A 198 -12.67 2.34 24.40
N GLN A 199 -12.54 1.45 25.39
CA GLN A 199 -13.64 1.15 26.31
C GLN A 199 -13.97 2.35 27.21
N ASN A 200 -12.99 3.14 27.65
CA ASN A 200 -13.24 4.39 28.37
C ASN A 200 -13.97 5.39 27.45
N LEU A 201 -13.61 5.46 26.18
CA LEU A 201 -14.30 6.29 25.20
C LEU A 201 -15.74 5.83 24.99
N GLN A 202 -16.00 4.52 24.92
CA GLN A 202 -17.34 3.98 24.84
C GLN A 202 -18.19 4.39 26.04
N THR A 203 -17.63 4.27 27.25
CA THR A 203 -18.30 4.66 28.48
C THR A 203 -18.66 6.14 28.49
N LEU A 204 -17.79 7.01 27.98
CA LEU A 204 -18.07 8.45 27.80
C LEU A 204 -19.26 8.67 26.85
N LEU A 205 -19.29 8.00 25.69
CA LEU A 205 -20.34 8.17 24.69
C LEU A 205 -21.69 7.61 25.16
N ASP A 206 -21.67 6.60 26.01
CA ASP A 206 -22.88 6.00 26.58
C ASP A 206 -23.38 6.76 27.84
N ASN A 207 -22.76 7.88 28.19
CA ASN A 207 -23.07 8.71 29.37
C ASN A 207 -23.06 7.92 30.69
N LEU A 208 -22.23 6.89 30.77
CA LEU A 208 -22.02 6.08 31.95
C LEU A 208 -20.82 6.63 32.72
N GLU A 209 -21.08 7.57 33.63
CA GLU A 209 -20.07 8.13 34.56
C GLU A 209 -18.63 8.16 34.05
N ILE A 210 -18.13 9.30 33.55
CA ILE A 210 -16.68 9.54 33.73
C ILE A 210 -16.29 10.96 33.36
N ALA A 211 -16.15 11.76 34.36
CA ALA A 211 -15.67 13.12 34.27
C ALA A 211 -14.21 13.22 33.77
N LEU A 212 -13.33 12.25 34.06
CA LEU A 212 -11.88 12.41 33.84
C LEU A 212 -11.48 12.41 32.37
N ILE A 213 -11.97 11.44 31.55
CA ILE A 213 -11.63 11.39 30.13
C ILE A 213 -12.17 12.60 29.38
N GLU A 214 -13.38 13.06 29.70
CA GLU A 214 -13.97 14.23 29.08
C GLU A 214 -13.22 15.51 29.45
N GLU A 215 -12.83 15.65 30.71
CA GLU A 215 -12.05 16.78 31.21
C GLU A 215 -10.66 16.83 30.53
N ASP A 216 -9.97 15.69 30.43
CA ASP A 216 -8.67 15.61 29.81
C ASP A 216 -8.75 15.86 28.30
N ILE A 217 -9.74 15.29 27.60
CA ILE A 217 -9.97 15.60 26.18
C ILE A 217 -10.27 17.09 25.99
N THR A 218 -11.08 17.68 26.87
CA THR A 218 -11.42 19.12 26.81
C THR A 218 -10.18 20.00 26.90
N ARG A 219 -9.20 19.61 27.74
CA ARG A 219 -7.94 20.35 27.97
C ARG A 219 -6.83 19.99 26.98
N ALA A 220 -7.01 18.94 26.19
CA ALA A 220 -6.01 18.48 25.25
C ALA A 220 -5.90 19.41 24.05
N ASP A 221 -4.69 19.53 23.52
CA ASP A 221 -4.38 20.15 22.21
C ASP A 221 -4.32 19.07 21.13
N TRP A 222 -3.96 17.84 21.52
CA TRP A 222 -3.82 16.69 20.64
C TRP A 222 -4.63 15.51 21.16
N ILE A 223 -5.38 14.88 20.26
CA ILE A 223 -6.07 13.60 20.50
C ILE A 223 -5.43 12.58 19.57
N VAL A 224 -4.78 11.58 20.13
CA VAL A 224 -4.06 10.56 19.37
C VAL A 224 -4.78 9.22 19.55
N LEU A 225 -5.38 8.74 18.48
CA LEU A 225 -6.14 7.50 18.43
C LEU A 225 -5.23 6.37 17.91
N SER A 226 -5.30 5.20 18.52
CA SER A 226 -4.58 3.99 18.08
C SER A 226 -5.57 2.87 17.83
N LEU A 227 -5.56 2.31 16.62
CA LEU A 227 -6.44 1.23 16.18
C LEU A 227 -5.61 0.03 15.73
N THR A 228 -5.94 -1.18 16.20
CA THR A 228 -5.28 -2.43 15.76
C THR A 228 -6.11 -3.21 14.76
N ASP A 229 -7.41 -3.37 15.02
CA ASP A 229 -8.39 -3.94 14.09
C ASP A 229 -9.80 -3.41 14.37
N SER A 230 -10.82 -3.90 13.68
CA SER A 230 -12.20 -3.50 13.89
C SER A 230 -13.18 -4.69 13.97
N THR A 231 -12.70 -5.84 14.40
CA THR A 231 -13.52 -7.06 14.50
C THR A 231 -14.60 -6.97 15.58
N GLN A 232 -14.45 -6.08 16.57
CA GLN A 232 -15.39 -5.84 17.66
C GLN A 232 -16.04 -4.44 17.61
N GLY A 233 -16.01 -3.76 16.45
CA GLY A 233 -16.64 -2.45 16.28
C GLY A 233 -15.79 -1.25 16.73
N GLN A 234 -14.48 -1.41 16.86
CA GLN A 234 -13.57 -0.35 17.31
C GLN A 234 -13.60 0.88 16.38
N ALA A 235 -13.55 0.64 15.05
CA ALA A 235 -13.64 1.74 14.07
C ALA A 235 -15.00 2.46 14.10
N GLU A 236 -16.11 1.73 14.32
CA GLU A 236 -17.42 2.34 14.48
C GLU A 236 -17.47 3.21 15.74
N LEU A 237 -16.85 2.78 16.84
CA LEU A 237 -16.77 3.56 18.07
C LEU A 237 -16.00 4.88 17.85
N ILE A 238 -14.88 4.83 17.13
CA ILE A 238 -14.14 6.05 16.74
C ILE A 238 -15.01 6.95 15.86
N SER A 239 -15.65 6.38 14.83
CA SER A 239 -16.56 7.13 13.94
C SER A 239 -17.71 7.78 14.72
N ARG A 240 -18.26 7.07 15.70
CA ARG A 240 -19.29 7.58 16.61
C ARG A 240 -18.77 8.76 17.44
N PHE A 241 -17.59 8.66 18.00
CA PHE A 241 -16.94 9.75 18.77
C PHE A 241 -16.81 11.01 17.91
N LEU A 242 -16.25 10.86 16.69
CA LEU A 242 -16.05 12.00 15.77
C LEU A 242 -17.38 12.63 15.30
N ARG A 243 -18.47 11.87 15.32
CA ARG A 243 -19.80 12.34 14.91
C ARG A 243 -20.58 12.99 16.06
N GLU A 244 -20.57 12.36 17.24
CA GLU A 244 -21.43 12.72 18.36
C GLU A 244 -20.84 13.81 19.28
N ARG A 245 -19.50 13.92 19.33
CA ARG A 245 -18.79 14.86 20.21
C ARG A 245 -17.88 15.86 19.45
N PRO A 246 -18.42 16.57 18.43
CA PRO A 246 -17.66 17.61 17.75
C PRO A 246 -17.25 18.77 18.67
N ASP A 247 -17.95 18.95 19.80
CA ASP A 247 -17.62 19.89 20.86
C ASP A 247 -16.24 19.63 21.47
N LEU A 248 -15.87 18.36 21.63
CA LEU A 248 -14.57 17.95 22.19
C LEU A 248 -13.43 17.99 21.17
N LEU A 249 -13.74 18.13 19.87
CA LEU A 249 -12.76 18.07 18.78
C LEU A 249 -12.36 19.44 18.23
N ARG A 250 -13.12 20.48 18.60
CA ARG A 250 -12.89 21.82 18.07
C ARG A 250 -11.50 22.33 18.45
N ASP A 251 -10.80 22.87 17.44
CA ASP A 251 -9.46 23.47 17.57
C ASP A 251 -8.37 22.49 18.04
N LYS A 252 -8.62 21.17 17.94
CA LYS A 252 -7.67 20.13 18.32
C LYS A 252 -7.10 19.40 17.11
N ARG A 253 -5.90 18.88 17.26
CA ARG A 253 -5.29 17.99 16.27
C ARG A 253 -5.66 16.56 16.60
N VAL A 254 -6.41 15.93 15.71
CA VAL A 254 -6.87 14.55 15.86
C VAL A 254 -6.06 13.67 14.94
N ILE A 255 -5.18 12.84 15.51
CA ILE A 255 -4.29 11.95 14.79
C ILE A 255 -4.77 10.51 14.96
N LEU A 256 -4.81 9.76 13.89
CA LEU A 256 -5.08 8.31 13.94
C LEU A 256 -3.84 7.54 13.49
N PHE A 257 -3.43 6.58 14.30
CA PHE A 257 -2.47 5.55 13.94
C PHE A 257 -3.18 4.20 13.83
N SER A 258 -3.20 3.61 12.63
CA SER A 258 -3.63 2.22 12.43
C SER A 258 -2.41 1.31 12.50
N PHE A 259 -2.37 0.44 13.52
CA PHE A 259 -1.37 -0.61 13.67
C PHE A 259 -1.78 -1.91 12.95
N GLY A 260 -2.92 -1.89 12.28
CA GLY A 260 -3.45 -2.91 11.39
C GLY A 260 -3.75 -2.35 10.00
N ALA A 261 -4.74 -2.94 9.33
CA ALA A 261 -5.16 -2.48 8.00
C ALA A 261 -5.94 -1.15 8.07
N PRO A 262 -5.73 -0.21 7.13
CA PRO A 262 -6.30 1.14 7.21
C PRO A 262 -7.63 1.33 6.46
N TYR A 263 -8.41 0.29 6.18
CA TYR A 263 -9.59 0.34 5.30
C TYR A 263 -10.94 0.42 6.01
N TYR A 264 -10.97 0.73 7.33
CA TYR A 264 -12.21 0.66 8.12
C TYR A 264 -13.07 1.92 8.06
N PHE A 265 -12.56 3.05 7.58
CA PHE A 265 -13.25 4.34 7.63
C PHE A 265 -13.70 4.80 6.26
N ASP A 266 -14.87 5.48 6.24
CA ASP A 266 -15.36 6.19 5.07
C ASP A 266 -14.69 7.57 4.90
N THR A 267 -14.86 8.17 3.73
CA THR A 267 -14.32 9.50 3.40
C THR A 267 -14.74 10.57 4.42
N THR A 268 -15.99 10.52 4.90
CA THR A 268 -16.51 11.51 5.85
C THR A 268 -15.82 11.41 7.21
N THR A 269 -15.51 10.20 7.65
CA THR A 269 -14.78 9.96 8.89
C THR A 269 -13.31 10.34 8.75
N ILE A 270 -12.67 9.93 7.63
CA ILE A 270 -11.26 10.23 7.35
C ILE A 270 -11.01 11.74 7.32
N SER A 271 -11.91 12.52 6.72
CA SER A 271 -11.77 13.98 6.64
C SER A 271 -11.79 14.73 7.99
N LYS A 272 -12.16 14.03 9.08
CA LYS A 272 -12.15 14.60 10.44
C LYS A 272 -10.81 14.41 11.17
N PHE A 273 -9.94 13.56 10.65
CA PHE A 273 -8.59 13.44 11.19
C PHE A 273 -7.71 14.58 10.63
N THR A 274 -6.89 15.15 11.49
CA THR A 274 -5.82 16.06 11.06
C THR A 274 -4.78 15.30 10.26
N ALA A 275 -4.44 14.07 10.71
CA ALA A 275 -3.64 13.14 9.95
C ALA A 275 -4.00 11.69 10.32
N TYR A 276 -3.94 10.82 9.32
CA TYR A 276 -4.17 9.39 9.45
C TYR A 276 -2.99 8.62 8.89
N PHE A 277 -2.31 7.86 9.75
CA PHE A 277 -1.15 7.04 9.41
C PHE A 277 -1.46 5.56 9.56
N ALA A 278 -0.91 4.74 8.68
CA ALA A 278 -0.93 3.28 8.79
C ALA A 278 0.48 2.74 9.02
N LEU A 279 0.60 1.81 9.96
CA LEU A 279 1.88 1.24 10.41
C LEU A 279 1.92 -0.29 10.27
N TYR A 280 0.77 -0.95 10.09
CA TYR A 280 0.60 -2.38 9.79
C TYR A 280 1.10 -3.38 10.84
N SER A 281 1.70 -2.94 11.94
CA SER A 281 2.17 -3.80 13.02
C SER A 281 2.22 -3.09 14.35
N LYS A 282 1.96 -3.82 15.44
CA LYS A 282 2.04 -3.36 16.84
C LYS A 282 3.37 -3.69 17.52
N GLN A 283 4.39 -4.11 16.78
CA GLN A 283 5.72 -4.33 17.30
C GLN A 283 6.31 -3.03 17.87
N PRO A 284 7.18 -3.09 18.91
CA PRO A 284 7.71 -1.88 19.55
C PRO A 284 8.34 -0.87 18.59
N GLN A 285 9.01 -1.32 17.53
CA GLN A 285 9.64 -0.46 16.53
C GLN A 285 8.62 0.35 15.72
N PHE A 286 7.43 -0.21 15.48
CA PHE A 286 6.34 0.50 14.80
C PHE A 286 5.69 1.54 15.71
N ILE A 287 5.61 1.27 17.02
CA ILE A 287 5.15 2.25 18.01
C ILE A 287 6.17 3.41 18.15
N ASP A 288 7.47 3.09 18.11
CA ASP A 288 8.56 4.09 18.06
C ASP A 288 8.42 4.98 16.81
N VAL A 289 8.21 4.39 15.63
CA VAL A 289 7.98 5.14 14.39
C VAL A 289 6.71 6.02 14.50
N ALA A 290 5.62 5.53 15.10
CA ALA A 290 4.42 6.34 15.33
C ALA A 290 4.73 7.60 16.17
N ALA A 291 5.49 7.45 17.25
CA ALA A 291 5.91 8.57 18.08
C ALA A 291 6.77 9.58 17.30
N ARG A 292 7.69 9.10 16.44
CA ARG A 292 8.53 9.95 15.59
C ARG A 292 7.74 10.66 14.49
N LEU A 293 6.72 10.01 13.91
CA LEU A 293 5.80 10.64 12.97
C LEU A 293 4.97 11.73 13.65
N LEU A 294 4.48 11.48 14.86
CA LEU A 294 3.74 12.47 15.65
C LEU A 294 4.59 13.73 15.92
N PHE A 295 5.88 13.55 16.20
CA PHE A 295 6.82 14.63 16.42
C PHE A 295 7.51 15.13 15.14
N GLN A 296 7.07 14.66 13.96
CA GLN A 296 7.58 15.07 12.64
C GLN A 296 9.10 14.85 12.46
N GLU A 297 9.68 13.91 13.22
CA GLU A 297 11.08 13.50 13.04
C GLU A 297 11.28 12.63 11.80
N LEU A 298 10.22 11.88 11.41
CA LEU A 298 10.18 11.04 10.22
C LEU A 298 9.11 11.53 9.26
N THR A 299 9.39 11.38 7.97
CA THR A 299 8.41 11.53 6.89
C THR A 299 7.90 10.16 6.49
N PRO A 300 6.59 9.92 6.38
CA PRO A 300 6.06 8.66 5.86
C PRO A 300 6.41 8.51 4.38
N VAL A 301 6.91 7.34 3.99
CA VAL A 301 7.37 7.04 2.62
C VAL A 301 6.77 5.77 2.04
N GLY A 302 5.98 5.05 2.84
CA GLY A 302 5.34 3.81 2.41
C GLY A 302 4.01 4.05 1.73
N ASP A 303 3.57 3.08 0.92
CA ASP A 303 2.27 3.03 0.28
C ASP A 303 1.39 1.94 0.87
N ALA A 304 0.08 2.08 0.70
CA ALA A 304 -0.86 1.12 1.27
C ALA A 304 -0.82 -0.22 0.51
N PRO A 305 -0.60 -1.36 1.20
CA PRO A 305 -0.61 -2.68 0.59
C PRO A 305 -2.03 -3.25 0.41
N VAL A 306 -3.05 -2.43 0.58
CA VAL A 306 -4.47 -2.80 0.49
C VAL A 306 -5.27 -1.64 -0.10
N SER A 307 -6.38 -1.94 -0.78
CA SER A 307 -7.30 -0.91 -1.25
C SER A 307 -8.01 -0.23 -0.09
N ILE A 308 -8.18 1.09 -0.17
CA ILE A 308 -8.81 1.94 0.84
C ILE A 308 -9.88 2.78 0.17
N SER A 309 -11.11 2.29 0.22
CA SER A 309 -12.26 2.93 -0.45
C SER A 309 -12.54 4.34 0.06
N GLY A 310 -12.22 4.61 1.34
CA GLY A 310 -12.44 5.91 1.97
C GLY A 310 -11.62 7.07 1.36
N ILE A 311 -10.53 6.78 0.66
CA ILE A 311 -9.71 7.76 -0.06
C ILE A 311 -9.64 7.48 -1.57
N GLY A 312 -10.42 6.51 -2.07
CA GLY A 312 -10.40 6.12 -3.47
C GLY A 312 -9.10 5.41 -3.92
N TYR A 313 -8.28 4.94 -2.98
CA TYR A 313 -7.07 4.19 -3.31
C TYR A 313 -7.43 2.75 -3.67
N GLU A 314 -7.18 2.36 -4.94
CA GLU A 314 -7.44 1.03 -5.46
C GLU A 314 -6.09 0.34 -5.77
N LEU A 315 -5.71 -0.65 -4.95
CA LEU A 315 -4.39 -1.27 -4.99
C LEU A 315 -4.01 -1.80 -6.37
N ILE A 316 -4.95 -2.48 -7.06
CA ILE A 316 -4.66 -3.06 -8.38
C ILE A 316 -4.28 -1.96 -9.38
N SER A 317 -5.05 -0.87 -9.42
CA SER A 317 -4.77 0.27 -10.30
C SER A 317 -3.47 0.97 -9.93
N MET A 318 -3.16 1.08 -8.63
CA MET A 318 -1.92 1.72 -8.17
C MET A 318 -0.66 0.91 -8.48
N LEU A 319 -0.77 -0.41 -8.61
CA LEU A 319 0.33 -1.31 -8.96
C LEU A 319 0.51 -1.50 -10.49
N THR A 320 -0.36 -0.91 -11.31
CA THR A 320 -0.16 -0.92 -12.77
C THR A 320 0.94 0.08 -13.16
N PRO A 321 1.61 -0.14 -14.31
CA PRO A 321 2.60 0.80 -14.82
C PRO A 321 2.03 2.24 -14.92
N ASP A 322 2.78 3.23 -14.48
CA ASP A 322 2.42 4.63 -14.63
C ASP A 322 2.33 4.99 -16.12
N SER A 323 1.16 5.47 -16.57
CA SER A 323 0.90 5.80 -17.96
C SER A 323 1.77 6.93 -18.52
N ASP A 324 2.25 7.81 -17.64
CA ASP A 324 2.97 9.03 -18.01
C ASP A 324 4.48 8.81 -18.11
N GLN A 325 4.97 7.62 -17.71
CA GLN A 325 6.39 7.29 -17.80
C GLN A 325 6.85 7.01 -19.23
N VAL A 326 8.10 7.31 -19.50
CA VAL A 326 8.82 6.85 -20.68
C VAL A 326 9.70 5.66 -20.27
N ILE A 327 9.38 4.45 -20.69
CA ILE A 327 10.13 3.23 -20.34
C ILE A 327 11.53 3.32 -20.97
N PRO A 328 12.62 3.37 -20.17
CA PRO A 328 13.97 3.40 -20.74
C PRO A 328 14.36 2.05 -21.34
N LEU A 329 15.02 2.05 -22.47
CA LEU A 329 15.58 0.84 -23.10
C LEU A 329 17.11 0.90 -23.11
N PHE A 330 17.72 -0.23 -22.79
CA PHE A 330 19.16 -0.41 -22.76
C PHE A 330 19.59 -1.71 -23.45
N LEU A 331 20.80 -1.73 -23.98
CA LEU A 331 21.46 -2.98 -24.29
C LEU A 331 21.73 -3.76 -23.00
N ASP A 332 21.35 -5.05 -22.99
CA ASP A 332 21.63 -5.93 -21.85
C ASP A 332 23.03 -6.55 -22.05
N LEU A 333 24.05 -5.75 -21.76
CA LEU A 333 25.44 -6.17 -21.80
C LEU A 333 25.79 -6.80 -20.46
N GLU A 334 26.43 -7.98 -20.48
CA GLU A 334 26.96 -8.56 -19.25
C GLU A 334 27.97 -7.59 -18.63
N VAL A 335 27.62 -7.04 -17.48
CA VAL A 335 28.55 -6.26 -16.66
C VAL A 335 29.54 -7.25 -16.05
N VAL A 336 30.78 -7.24 -16.51
CA VAL A 336 31.84 -7.97 -15.83
C VAL A 336 31.97 -7.37 -14.43
N PRO A 337 31.77 -8.15 -13.34
CA PRO A 337 31.83 -7.60 -11.98
C PRO A 337 33.21 -7.00 -11.74
N GLU A 338 33.25 -5.72 -11.36
CA GLU A 338 34.47 -5.06 -10.92
C GLU A 338 35.06 -5.80 -9.71
N ILE A 339 36.30 -6.20 -9.83
CA ILE A 339 37.06 -6.77 -8.71
C ILE A 339 37.30 -5.64 -7.70
N PRO A 340 36.81 -5.71 -6.46
CA PRO A 340 37.01 -4.67 -5.47
C PRO A 340 38.52 -4.47 -5.20
N GLY A 341 39.03 -3.29 -5.53
CA GLY A 341 40.45 -2.92 -5.28
C GLY A 341 41.27 -2.52 -6.51
N SER A 342 40.69 -2.52 -7.71
CA SER A 342 41.38 -2.00 -8.90
C SER A 342 41.15 -0.48 -9.02
N LEU A 343 42.21 0.29 -8.88
CA LEU A 343 42.27 1.75 -9.12
C LEU A 343 42.35 2.09 -10.62
N THR A 344 41.54 1.44 -11.45
CA THR A 344 41.44 1.80 -12.87
C THR A 344 40.19 2.69 -13.06
N THR A 345 40.43 3.87 -13.62
CA THR A 345 39.39 4.76 -14.13
C THR A 345 38.46 3.94 -15.04
N PRO A 346 37.12 4.00 -14.88
CA PRO A 346 36.23 3.25 -15.76
C PRO A 346 36.46 3.71 -17.21
N GLU A 347 37.09 2.86 -18.01
CA GLU A 347 37.05 3.04 -19.46
C GLU A 347 35.64 2.83 -19.95
N PRO A 348 35.14 3.69 -20.85
CA PRO A 348 33.80 3.48 -21.43
C PRO A 348 33.76 2.09 -22.04
N THR A 349 32.87 1.24 -21.56
CA THR A 349 32.64 -0.11 -22.08
C THR A 349 32.44 -0.01 -23.60
N PRO A 350 33.29 -0.59 -24.44
CA PRO A 350 33.13 -0.48 -25.88
C PRO A 350 31.80 -1.08 -26.28
N ILE A 351 30.97 -0.33 -27.02
CA ILE A 351 29.72 -0.84 -27.58
C ILE A 351 30.09 -2.05 -28.48
N PRO A 352 29.54 -3.24 -28.22
CA PRO A 352 29.85 -4.41 -29.00
C PRO A 352 29.47 -4.18 -30.47
N LEU A 353 30.35 -4.58 -31.38
CA LEU A 353 30.10 -4.55 -32.80
C LEU A 353 29.21 -5.74 -33.18
N PHE A 354 27.95 -5.50 -33.39
CA PHE A 354 26.99 -6.50 -33.83
C PHE A 354 27.12 -6.73 -35.38
N ARG A 355 26.76 -7.93 -35.82
CA ARG A 355 26.74 -8.32 -37.26
C ARG A 355 25.36 -8.87 -37.63
N ILE A 356 25.04 -8.90 -38.92
CA ILE A 356 23.88 -9.62 -39.41
C ILE A 356 24.00 -11.09 -39.00
N GLY A 357 22.92 -11.65 -38.44
CA GLY A 357 22.88 -13.00 -37.88
C GLY A 357 23.15 -13.07 -36.36
N ASP A 358 23.64 -11.98 -35.74
CA ASP A 358 23.82 -11.91 -34.29
C ASP A 358 22.47 -11.69 -33.59
N THR A 359 22.47 -12.01 -32.29
CA THR A 359 21.35 -11.70 -31.37
C THR A 359 21.71 -10.53 -30.50
N ILE A 360 20.82 -9.54 -30.40
CA ILE A 360 20.96 -8.41 -29.50
C ILE A 360 20.04 -8.59 -28.28
N ALA A 361 20.62 -8.58 -27.11
CA ALA A 361 19.86 -8.64 -25.86
C ALA A 361 19.55 -7.21 -25.37
N ILE A 362 18.30 -6.99 -24.97
CA ILE A 362 17.78 -5.69 -24.56
C ILE A 362 17.06 -5.84 -23.23
N ARG A 363 17.15 -4.83 -22.40
CA ARG A 363 16.36 -4.72 -21.17
C ARG A 363 15.71 -3.36 -21.07
N THR A 364 14.60 -3.30 -20.34
CA THR A 364 14.04 -2.02 -19.87
C THR A 364 14.87 -1.47 -18.70
N GLY A 365 14.74 -0.19 -18.40
CA GLY A 365 14.98 0.31 -17.05
C GLY A 365 13.90 -0.19 -16.10
N PRO A 366 13.99 0.16 -14.81
CA PRO A 366 12.90 -0.09 -13.88
C PRO A 366 11.62 0.60 -14.38
N ILE A 367 10.56 -0.19 -14.57
CA ILE A 367 9.23 0.32 -14.86
C ILE A 367 8.59 0.66 -13.51
N THR A 368 8.04 1.86 -13.38
CA THR A 368 7.40 2.34 -12.15
C THR A 368 5.90 2.18 -12.21
N ASP A 369 5.30 1.93 -11.06
CA ASP A 369 3.84 1.94 -10.86
C ASP A 369 3.33 3.35 -10.51
N ASN A 370 2.02 3.50 -10.31
CA ASN A 370 1.41 4.79 -9.96
C ASN A 370 1.77 5.28 -8.54
N ASN A 371 2.44 4.47 -7.71
CA ASN A 371 3.02 4.89 -6.43
C ASN A 371 4.47 5.37 -6.57
N GLY A 372 5.07 5.25 -7.78
CA GLY A 372 6.47 5.59 -8.04
C GLY A 372 7.46 4.49 -7.64
N HIS A 373 6.99 3.29 -7.31
CA HIS A 373 7.81 2.12 -7.03
C HIS A 373 7.96 1.21 -8.26
N SER A 374 8.89 0.27 -8.22
CA SER A 374 9.01 -0.73 -9.29
C SER A 374 7.73 -1.58 -9.35
N VAL A 375 7.19 -1.76 -10.55
CA VAL A 375 6.04 -2.65 -10.76
C VAL A 375 6.28 -4.06 -10.24
N PRO A 376 5.23 -4.80 -9.85
CA PRO A 376 5.35 -6.18 -9.40
C PRO A 376 6.04 -7.09 -10.41
N ASP A 377 6.73 -8.12 -9.89
CA ASP A 377 7.27 -9.19 -10.73
C ASP A 377 6.14 -9.89 -11.50
N GLY A 378 6.37 -10.16 -12.78
CA GLY A 378 5.37 -10.76 -13.65
C GLY A 378 4.52 -9.74 -14.42
N THR A 379 4.75 -8.43 -14.29
CA THR A 379 4.07 -7.41 -15.09
C THR A 379 4.42 -7.59 -16.58
N PRO A 380 3.42 -7.69 -17.47
CA PRO A 380 3.66 -7.93 -18.90
C PRO A 380 4.35 -6.74 -19.57
N VAL A 381 5.34 -7.02 -20.40
CA VAL A 381 6.02 -6.04 -21.25
C VAL A 381 6.11 -6.60 -22.66
N GLN A 382 5.64 -5.84 -23.62
CA GLN A 382 5.73 -6.19 -25.03
C GLN A 382 6.86 -5.42 -25.71
N PHE A 383 7.81 -6.13 -26.28
CA PHE A 383 8.88 -5.57 -27.08
C PHE A 383 8.56 -5.76 -28.57
N SER A 384 8.81 -4.73 -29.37
CA SER A 384 8.63 -4.77 -30.82
C SER A 384 9.85 -4.22 -31.55
N MET A 385 10.29 -4.92 -32.62
CA MET A 385 11.31 -4.45 -33.56
C MET A 385 10.66 -4.16 -34.90
N MET A 386 10.85 -2.96 -35.41
CA MET A 386 10.28 -2.48 -36.67
C MET A 386 11.37 -2.06 -37.63
N LEU A 387 11.13 -2.27 -38.92
CA LEU A 387 11.95 -1.71 -39.98
C LEU A 387 11.39 -0.32 -40.37
N THR A 388 12.24 0.69 -40.40
CA THR A 388 11.87 2.05 -40.81
C THR A 388 12.08 2.27 -42.28
N GLY A 389 11.10 2.87 -42.98
CA GLY A 389 11.20 3.21 -44.44
C GLY A 389 10.00 2.69 -45.25
N GLU A 390 10.07 2.88 -46.60
CA GLU A 390 9.03 2.41 -47.51
C GLU A 390 8.89 0.86 -47.47
N GLY A 391 7.71 0.39 -47.06
CA GLY A 391 7.45 -1.04 -46.83
C GLY A 391 7.84 -1.52 -45.42
N GLY A 392 8.10 -0.59 -44.51
CA GLY A 392 8.39 -0.89 -43.11
C GLY A 392 7.21 -1.51 -42.36
N GLY A 393 7.52 -2.31 -41.35
CA GLY A 393 6.54 -2.98 -40.50
C GLY A 393 7.20 -3.69 -39.32
N ILE A 394 6.38 -4.27 -38.45
CA ILE A 394 6.88 -5.06 -37.32
C ILE A 394 7.56 -6.32 -37.88
N LEU A 395 8.84 -6.49 -37.56
CA LEU A 395 9.62 -7.67 -37.96
C LEU A 395 9.56 -8.76 -36.90
N GLN A 396 9.71 -8.39 -35.63
CA GLN A 396 9.70 -9.29 -34.48
C GLN A 396 8.98 -8.65 -33.34
N GLN A 397 8.28 -9.46 -32.56
CA GLN A 397 7.57 -9.04 -31.35
C GLN A 397 7.73 -10.11 -30.28
N PHE A 398 8.02 -9.71 -29.05
CA PHE A 398 8.18 -10.61 -27.92
C PHE A 398 7.43 -10.08 -26.72
N ASP A 399 6.70 -10.98 -26.07
CA ASP A 399 6.10 -10.74 -24.77
C ASP A 399 7.05 -11.24 -23.68
N ALA A 400 7.39 -10.38 -22.75
CA ALA A 400 8.22 -10.67 -21.59
C ALA A 400 7.51 -10.25 -20.32
N VAL A 401 8.06 -10.61 -19.18
CA VAL A 401 7.56 -10.18 -17.88
C VAL A 401 8.69 -9.53 -17.07
N THR A 402 8.31 -8.66 -16.15
CA THR A 402 9.27 -8.00 -15.26
C THR A 402 9.80 -8.93 -14.18
N THR A 403 11.06 -8.69 -13.80
CA THR A 403 11.67 -9.19 -12.56
C THR A 403 12.38 -8.01 -11.93
N GLN A 404 12.03 -7.66 -10.70
CA GLN A 404 12.47 -6.43 -10.02
C GLN A 404 12.23 -5.17 -10.87
N GLY A 405 11.06 -5.10 -11.50
CA GLY A 405 10.65 -3.99 -12.36
C GLY A 405 11.32 -3.94 -13.75
N VAL A 406 12.20 -4.88 -14.10
CA VAL A 406 12.95 -4.91 -15.37
C VAL A 406 12.53 -6.08 -16.22
N ALA A 407 12.18 -5.84 -17.48
CA ALA A 407 11.92 -6.87 -18.48
C ALA A 407 13.10 -7.01 -19.45
N ARG A 408 13.28 -8.22 -20.02
CA ARG A 408 14.36 -8.55 -20.94
C ARG A 408 13.82 -9.27 -22.16
N ALA A 409 14.41 -8.93 -23.33
CA ALA A 409 14.12 -9.60 -24.60
C ALA A 409 15.39 -9.74 -25.45
N ALA A 410 15.36 -10.65 -26.42
CA ALA A 410 16.45 -10.83 -27.37
C ALA A 410 15.92 -10.84 -28.79
N PHE A 411 16.55 -10.11 -29.70
CA PHE A 411 16.16 -9.96 -31.08
C PHE A 411 17.28 -10.45 -32.01
N GLY A 412 16.91 -11.20 -33.05
CA GLY A 412 17.82 -11.56 -34.13
C GLY A 412 17.97 -10.43 -35.15
N LEU A 413 19.19 -10.12 -35.56
CA LEU A 413 19.50 -9.11 -36.58
C LEU A 413 19.56 -9.74 -37.98
N ASP A 414 18.41 -10.09 -38.52
CA ASP A 414 18.34 -10.89 -39.78
C ASP A 414 18.30 -10.04 -41.04
N LYS A 415 18.03 -8.73 -40.94
CA LYS A 415 17.81 -7.84 -42.09
C LYS A 415 18.62 -6.56 -41.98
N PRO A 416 19.23 -6.10 -43.12
CA PRO A 416 19.84 -4.78 -43.16
C PRO A 416 18.78 -3.67 -43.18
N GLY A 417 19.13 -2.47 -42.72
CA GLY A 417 18.30 -1.29 -42.69
C GLY A 417 18.27 -0.63 -41.33
N LEU A 418 17.47 0.43 -41.19
CA LEU A 418 17.24 1.11 -39.93
C LEU A 418 16.15 0.39 -39.15
N LEU A 419 16.53 -0.29 -38.09
CA LEU A 419 15.63 -1.00 -37.16
C LEU A 419 15.37 -0.16 -35.93
N GLU A 420 14.12 -0.13 -35.48
CA GLU A 420 13.73 0.52 -34.22
C GLU A 420 13.16 -0.51 -33.28
N ILE A 421 13.63 -0.49 -32.02
CA ILE A 421 13.09 -1.31 -30.95
C ILE A 421 12.40 -0.43 -29.94
N ARG A 422 11.19 -0.83 -29.56
CA ARG A 422 10.34 -0.17 -28.57
C ARG A 422 9.81 -1.20 -27.58
N ALA A 423 9.42 -0.72 -26.41
CA ALA A 423 8.72 -1.52 -25.41
C ALA A 423 7.46 -0.80 -24.93
N THR A 424 6.46 -1.58 -24.56
CA THR A 424 5.22 -1.09 -23.94
C THR A 424 4.84 -2.00 -22.79
N SER A 425 4.24 -1.43 -21.77
CA SER A 425 3.66 -2.15 -20.61
C SER A 425 2.37 -1.45 -20.24
N ASP A 426 1.24 -1.96 -20.69
CA ASP A 426 -0.06 -1.30 -20.55
C ASP A 426 -0.34 -0.93 -19.08
N PRO A 427 -0.70 0.34 -18.78
CA PRO A 427 -1.03 1.46 -19.67
C PRO A 427 0.17 2.34 -20.13
N ALA A 428 1.42 2.05 -19.73
CA ALA A 428 2.61 2.77 -20.20
C ALA A 428 2.96 2.37 -21.64
N LEU A 429 2.59 3.22 -22.59
CA LEU A 429 2.72 2.92 -24.04
C LEU A 429 3.96 3.55 -24.70
N ILE A 430 4.74 4.34 -23.96
CA ILE A 430 5.88 5.09 -24.49
C ILE A 430 7.18 4.55 -23.92
N SER A 431 8.15 4.27 -24.80
CA SER A 431 9.53 3.96 -24.41
C SER A 431 10.52 4.84 -25.15
N THR A 432 11.76 4.89 -24.66
CA THR A 432 12.88 5.30 -25.51
C THR A 432 12.98 4.35 -26.68
N VAL A 433 13.56 4.79 -27.80
CA VAL A 433 13.71 4.01 -29.01
C VAL A 433 15.17 3.63 -29.18
N LEU A 434 15.47 2.34 -29.25
CA LEU A 434 16.78 1.86 -29.68
C LEU A 434 16.79 1.77 -31.20
N GLN A 435 17.56 2.66 -31.84
CA GLN A 435 17.77 2.61 -33.29
C GLN A 435 19.03 1.84 -33.60
N LEU A 436 18.91 0.88 -34.50
CA LEU A 436 19.97 0.02 -34.97
C LEU A 436 20.16 0.25 -36.49
N ASP A 437 21.28 0.86 -36.88
CA ASP A 437 21.62 1.00 -38.31
C ASP A 437 22.44 -0.21 -38.73
N VAL A 438 21.76 -1.14 -39.36
CA VAL A 438 22.32 -2.41 -39.87
C VAL A 438 22.76 -2.24 -41.32
N SER A 439 24.03 -1.98 -41.54
CA SER A 439 24.58 -1.84 -42.91
C SER A 439 24.68 -3.17 -43.63
N GLN A 440 24.75 -3.12 -44.96
CA GLN A 440 24.95 -4.33 -45.81
C GLN A 440 26.31 -5.02 -45.52
N SER A 441 27.28 -4.32 -44.97
CA SER A 441 28.56 -4.87 -44.53
C SER A 441 28.47 -5.58 -43.16
N GLY A 442 27.32 -5.51 -42.47
CA GLY A 442 27.09 -6.17 -41.21
C GLY A 442 27.50 -5.36 -39.96
N ALA A 443 28.07 -4.15 -40.12
CA ALA A 443 28.33 -3.27 -38.95
C ALA A 443 27.01 -2.64 -38.47
N VAL A 444 26.76 -2.69 -37.17
CA VAL A 444 25.55 -2.12 -36.54
C VAL A 444 25.96 -0.95 -35.64
N ALA A 445 25.40 0.22 -35.91
CA ALA A 445 25.46 1.36 -34.97
C ALA A 445 24.20 1.39 -34.12
N VAL A 446 24.34 1.60 -32.82
CA VAL A 446 23.23 1.66 -31.87
C VAL A 446 23.08 3.09 -31.36
N THR A 447 21.90 3.66 -31.49
CA THR A 447 21.58 5.00 -30.99
C THR A 447 20.31 4.93 -30.13
N VAL A 448 20.33 5.60 -28.97
CA VAL A 448 19.15 5.74 -28.11
C VAL A 448 18.49 7.08 -28.44
N VAL A 449 17.24 7.04 -28.86
CA VAL A 449 16.43 8.25 -29.12
C VAL A 449 15.39 8.36 -28.03
N VAL A 450 15.44 9.48 -27.30
CA VAL A 450 14.40 9.83 -26.33
C VAL A 450 13.26 10.49 -27.11
N PRO A 451 12.02 9.98 -27.03
CA PRO A 451 10.89 10.65 -27.63
C PRO A 451 10.70 12.04 -26.99
N GLU A 452 10.54 13.09 -27.79
CA GLU A 452 10.04 14.35 -27.27
C GLU A 452 8.61 14.12 -26.76
N LEU A 453 8.43 14.20 -25.45
CA LEU A 453 7.10 14.30 -24.88
C LEU A 453 6.55 15.64 -25.41
N THR A 454 5.64 15.58 -26.38
CA THR A 454 4.81 16.73 -26.70
C THR A 454 4.03 17.04 -25.43
N GLU A 455 4.41 18.12 -24.74
CA GLU A 455 3.58 18.66 -23.66
C GLU A 455 2.14 18.69 -24.21
N PRO A 456 1.14 18.22 -23.45
CA PRO A 456 -0.23 18.34 -23.88
C PRO A 456 -0.42 19.80 -24.20
N VAL A 457 -0.73 20.10 -25.48
CA VAL A 457 -0.97 21.46 -25.94
C VAL A 457 -2.03 22.00 -25.00
N SER A 458 -1.61 22.86 -24.09
CA SER A 458 -2.53 23.56 -23.20
C SER A 458 -3.61 24.11 -24.12
N PRO A 459 -4.89 23.75 -23.98
CA PRO A 459 -5.90 24.19 -24.91
C PRO A 459 -5.71 25.68 -25.03
N THR A 460 -5.36 26.13 -26.22
CA THR A 460 -5.27 27.59 -26.54
C THR A 460 -6.54 28.18 -25.95
N PRO A 461 -6.47 29.14 -25.02
CA PRO A 461 -7.68 29.68 -24.44
C PRO A 461 -8.52 30.14 -25.64
N GLU A 462 -9.68 29.54 -25.83
CA GLU A 462 -10.64 30.00 -26.82
C GLU A 462 -10.74 31.51 -26.63
N PRO A 463 -10.67 32.30 -27.70
CA PRO A 463 -10.80 33.74 -27.57
C PRO A 463 -12.06 33.98 -26.76
N LEU A 464 -11.93 34.64 -25.61
CA LEU A 464 -13.06 35.02 -24.77
C LEU A 464 -14.08 35.66 -25.70
N VAL A 465 -15.12 34.94 -26.07
CA VAL A 465 -16.31 35.50 -26.68
C VAL A 465 -16.83 36.41 -25.61
N VAL A 466 -16.60 37.71 -25.80
CA VAL A 466 -17.25 38.75 -25.01
C VAL A 466 -18.73 38.61 -25.32
N VAL A 467 -19.41 37.78 -24.55
CA VAL A 467 -20.86 37.75 -24.52
C VAL A 467 -21.25 39.08 -23.92
N GLU A 468 -21.76 39.99 -24.77
CA GLU A 468 -22.40 41.22 -24.31
C GLU A 468 -23.46 40.83 -23.29
N GLU A 469 -23.21 41.20 -22.05
CA GLU A 469 -24.02 40.82 -20.90
C GLU A 469 -25.28 41.69 -20.81
N ASP A 470 -26.22 41.49 -21.72
CA ASP A 470 -27.57 42.06 -21.63
C ASP A 470 -28.51 41.03 -20.95
N GLY A 471 -28.45 40.94 -19.65
CA GLY A 471 -29.31 40.04 -18.87
C GLY A 471 -29.44 40.46 -17.40
N TYR A 472 -30.64 40.19 -16.82
CA TYR A 472 -30.94 40.44 -15.40
C TYR A 472 -30.40 39.33 -14.47
N ILE A 473 -29.78 38.28 -15.03
CA ILE A 473 -29.25 37.10 -14.33
C ILE A 473 -27.75 37.02 -14.59
N SER A 474 -26.93 36.75 -13.54
CA SER A 474 -25.50 36.49 -13.68
C SER A 474 -25.23 35.10 -14.26
N LEU A 475 -24.01 34.84 -14.78
CA LEU A 475 -23.58 33.52 -15.26
C LEU A 475 -23.70 32.40 -14.21
N GLU A 476 -23.76 32.74 -12.95
CA GLU A 476 -23.94 31.81 -11.82
C GLU A 476 -25.43 31.56 -11.46
N GLY A 477 -26.38 32.15 -12.25
CA GLY A 477 -27.81 31.95 -12.05
C GLY A 477 -28.47 32.86 -10.98
N TYR A 478 -27.72 33.81 -10.41
CA TYR A 478 -28.25 34.76 -9.40
C TYR A 478 -28.75 36.03 -10.04
N PRO A 479 -29.86 36.63 -9.53
CA PRO A 479 -30.33 37.94 -10.01
C PRO A 479 -29.29 39.05 -9.75
N ARG A 480 -28.98 39.85 -10.76
CA ARG A 480 -28.09 41.00 -10.60
C ARG A 480 -28.68 42.06 -9.71
N PHE A 481 -27.85 42.91 -9.11
CA PHE A 481 -28.29 44.02 -8.26
C PHE A 481 -29.30 44.90 -8.96
N SER A 482 -29.18 45.15 -10.28
CA SER A 482 -30.12 45.86 -11.08
C SER A 482 -31.51 45.21 -11.14
N ALA A 483 -31.59 43.87 -11.23
CA ALA A 483 -32.84 43.12 -11.19
C ALA A 483 -33.53 43.25 -9.83
N TRP A 484 -32.76 43.23 -8.76
CA TRP A 484 -33.23 43.44 -7.39
C TRP A 484 -33.82 44.84 -7.19
N VAL A 485 -33.14 45.90 -7.72
CA VAL A 485 -33.63 47.27 -7.63
C VAL A 485 -34.93 47.43 -8.40
N ILE A 486 -35.04 46.87 -9.59
CA ILE A 486 -36.26 46.91 -10.40
C ILE A 486 -37.42 46.20 -9.69
N ALA A 487 -37.16 45.00 -9.12
CA ALA A 487 -38.18 44.28 -8.37
C ALA A 487 -38.67 45.05 -7.14
N MET A 488 -37.78 45.69 -6.39
CA MET A 488 -38.12 46.54 -5.25
C MET A 488 -38.95 47.76 -5.66
N LEU A 489 -38.56 48.44 -6.74
CA LEU A 489 -39.33 49.56 -7.26
C LEU A 489 -40.72 49.13 -7.71
N PHE A 490 -40.84 47.97 -8.34
CA PHE A 490 -42.13 47.42 -8.74
C PHE A 490 -43.04 47.11 -7.54
N ILE A 491 -42.48 46.51 -6.48
CA ILE A 491 -43.23 46.25 -5.23
C ILE A 491 -43.72 47.55 -4.59
N VAL A 492 -42.82 48.57 -4.49
CA VAL A 492 -43.20 49.90 -3.94
C VAL A 492 -44.28 50.53 -4.78
N PHE A 493 -44.19 50.44 -6.12
CA PHE A 493 -45.20 50.96 -7.02
C PHE A 493 -46.55 50.22 -6.83
N CYS A 494 -46.58 48.90 -6.72
CA CYS A 494 -47.78 48.15 -6.48
C CYS A 494 -48.43 48.48 -5.13
N VAL A 495 -47.63 48.67 -4.07
CA VAL A 495 -48.11 49.10 -2.76
C VAL A 495 -48.73 50.52 -2.84
N TRP A 496 -48.05 51.45 -3.58
CA TRP A 496 -48.55 52.79 -3.74
C TRP A 496 -49.87 52.85 -4.55
N VAL A 497 -49.97 52.06 -5.64
CA VAL A 497 -51.23 51.94 -6.43
C VAL A 497 -52.32 51.30 -5.57
N GLY A 498 -52.01 50.28 -4.78
CA GLY A 498 -52.98 49.66 -3.86
C GLY A 498 -53.50 50.65 -2.79
N TYR A 499 -52.60 51.46 -2.28
CA TYR A 499 -52.97 52.54 -1.33
C TYR A 499 -53.82 53.62 -1.99
N ALA A 500 -53.42 54.08 -3.19
CA ALA A 500 -54.17 55.11 -3.94
C ALA A 500 -55.52 54.65 -4.46
N ALA A 501 -55.74 53.33 -4.69
CA ALA A 501 -57.02 52.76 -5.11
C ALA A 501 -57.92 52.41 -3.93
N GLY A 502 -57.40 52.36 -2.70
CA GLY A 502 -58.15 52.09 -1.49
C GLY A 502 -58.57 53.34 -0.69
N THR A 503 -58.11 54.52 -1.10
CA THR A 503 -58.60 55.82 -0.63
C THR A 503 -59.54 56.44 -1.65
#